data_1b31a310b609ba61bd2f3c466677c22a
#
_entry.id   1b31a310b609ba61bd2f3c466677c22a
#
_cell.length_a   1.000
_cell.length_b   1.000
_cell.length_c   1.000
_cell.angle_alpha   90.00
_cell.angle_beta   90.00
_cell.angle_gamma   90.00
#
_symmetry.space_group_name_H-M   'P 1'
#
loop_
_entity.id
_entity.type
_entity.pdbx_description
1 polymer ?
#
loop_
_entity_poly.entity_id
_entity_poly.type
_entity_poly.pdbx_seq_one_letter_code
_entity_poly.pdbx_strand_id
1 'polypeptide(L)'
;DQPDKAVLLSPWVDVSMSDGSYDDYYDPMLGVPGLIRMGERWCDDLDIRDYRISPLFGNTEKFPETLMFTGTREIFNPDVRAFNEKLKASGIDTTLIIGKGMNHVFPVYPTLEGRMALNTIADFIIK
;
A
#
# COMPACT_ATOMS: atom_id res chain seq x y z
N ASP A 1 -21.46 6.13 0.11
CA ASP A 1 -21.29 5.19 -1.01
C ASP A 1 -19.85 4.72 -1.05
N GLN A 2 -19.60 3.43 -1.26
CA GLN A 2 -18.26 2.88 -1.47
C GLN A 2 -17.95 2.92 -2.97
N PRO A 3 -16.69 3.07 -3.38
CA PRO A 3 -16.31 2.87 -4.78
C PRO A 3 -16.46 1.40 -5.16
N ASP A 4 -16.69 1.12 -6.44
CA ASP A 4 -16.78 -0.26 -6.94
C ASP A 4 -15.42 -0.94 -6.97
N LYS A 5 -14.36 -0.18 -7.23
CA LYS A 5 -12.97 -0.65 -7.33
C LYS A 5 -11.99 0.31 -6.70
N ALA A 6 -10.88 -0.24 -6.19
CA ALA A 6 -9.76 0.54 -5.68
C ALA A 6 -8.44 0.14 -6.35
N VAL A 7 -7.64 1.12 -6.71
CA VAL A 7 -6.25 0.91 -7.16
C VAL A 7 -5.32 1.58 -6.17
N LEU A 8 -4.44 0.82 -5.54
CA LEU A 8 -3.54 1.29 -4.51
C LEU A 8 -2.08 1.13 -4.98
N LEU A 9 -1.36 2.24 -5.07
CA LEU A 9 0.04 2.29 -5.51
C LEU A 9 0.93 2.52 -4.29
N SER A 10 1.61 1.48 -3.82
CA SER A 10 2.48 1.53 -2.64
C SER A 10 1.81 2.22 -1.44
N PRO A 11 0.63 1.77 -1.00
CA PRO A 11 -0.12 2.47 0.04
C PRO A 11 0.60 2.40 1.39
N TRP A 12 0.62 3.53 2.10
CA TRP A 12 1.04 3.59 3.50
C TRP A 12 -0.14 3.21 4.40
N VAL A 13 -0.26 1.94 4.73
CA VAL A 13 -1.43 1.38 5.45
C VAL A 13 -1.23 1.22 6.95
N ASP A 14 0.00 1.28 7.43
CA ASP A 14 0.36 1.37 8.85
C ASP A 14 1.25 2.60 9.08
N VAL A 15 0.63 3.69 9.52
CA VAL A 15 1.34 4.95 9.77
C VAL A 15 2.15 4.87 11.07
N SER A 16 1.84 3.92 11.96
CA SER A 16 2.62 3.67 13.17
C SER A 16 3.97 3.00 12.90
N MET A 17 4.19 2.50 11.67
CA MET A 17 5.42 1.79 11.31
C MET A 17 5.75 0.67 12.30
N SER A 18 4.77 -0.18 12.63
CA SER A 18 4.87 -1.14 13.73
C SER A 18 5.46 -2.50 13.36
N ASP A 19 5.60 -2.82 12.07
CA ASP A 19 6.13 -4.12 11.63
C ASP A 19 7.58 -4.36 12.08
N GLY A 20 8.42 -3.33 11.99
CA GLY A 20 9.81 -3.38 12.44
C GLY A 20 10.77 -4.07 11.46
N SER A 21 10.28 -4.63 10.34
CA SER A 21 11.11 -5.27 9.31
C SER A 21 11.67 -4.29 8.26
N TYR A 22 11.46 -3.01 8.46
CA TYR A 22 11.81 -1.96 7.49
C TYR A 22 13.31 -1.86 7.19
N ASP A 23 14.16 -2.20 8.15
CA ASP A 23 15.62 -2.19 7.99
C ASP A 23 16.12 -3.28 7.00
N ASP A 24 15.31 -4.29 6.73
CA ASP A 24 15.60 -5.33 5.74
C ASP A 24 15.39 -4.85 4.29
N TYR A 25 14.78 -3.67 4.13
CA TYR A 25 14.43 -3.09 2.83
C TYR A 25 15.34 -1.90 2.51
N TYR A 26 16.05 -2.00 1.38
CA TYR A 26 16.73 -0.84 0.82
C TYR A 26 15.74 0.00 0.02
N ASP A 27 15.30 1.11 0.58
CA ASP A 27 14.43 2.08 -0.10
C ASP A 27 15.24 3.34 -0.48
N PRO A 28 15.37 3.64 -1.79
CA PRO A 28 16.13 4.81 -2.22
C PRO A 28 15.37 6.14 -2.06
N MET A 29 14.09 6.10 -1.68
CA MET A 29 13.20 7.26 -1.65
C MET A 29 12.68 7.60 -0.26
N LEU A 30 12.38 6.59 0.56
CA LEU A 30 11.73 6.74 1.84
C LEU A 30 12.66 6.36 2.99
N GLY A 31 12.50 7.05 4.11
CA GLY A 31 13.28 6.78 5.31
C GLY A 31 12.38 6.72 6.55
N VAL A 32 12.51 5.63 7.33
CA VAL A 32 11.69 5.36 8.52
C VAL A 32 11.65 6.54 9.50
N PRO A 33 12.77 7.19 9.88
CA PRO A 33 12.71 8.32 10.82
C PRO A 33 11.89 9.51 10.32
N GLY A 34 11.88 9.74 9.00
CA GLY A 34 11.07 10.79 8.37
C GLY A 34 9.59 10.45 8.41
N LEU A 35 9.24 9.21 8.06
CA LEU A 35 7.86 8.72 8.07
C LEU A 35 7.26 8.72 9.49
N ILE A 36 8.00 8.27 10.50
CA ILE A 36 7.54 8.34 11.90
C ILE A 36 7.12 9.77 12.26
N ARG A 37 7.99 10.76 12.01
CA ARG A 37 7.67 12.17 12.29
C ARG A 37 6.50 12.70 11.48
N MET A 38 6.34 12.25 10.24
CA MET A 38 5.18 12.60 9.41
C MET A 38 3.90 11.98 9.97
N GLY A 39 3.95 10.72 10.36
CA GLY A 39 2.84 10.00 10.99
C GLY A 39 2.36 10.65 12.27
N GLU A 40 3.29 11.01 13.17
CA GLU A 40 2.98 11.73 14.41
C GLU A 40 2.27 13.08 14.17
N ARG A 41 2.63 13.78 13.11
CA ARG A 41 1.96 15.04 12.73
C ARG A 41 0.63 14.82 12.01
N TRP A 42 0.51 13.72 11.26
CA TRP A 42 -0.69 13.39 10.51
C TRP A 42 -1.82 12.92 11.44
N CYS A 43 -1.49 12.15 12.49
CA CYS A 43 -2.51 11.62 13.39
C CYS A 43 -3.12 12.69 14.32
N ASP A 44 -2.43 13.83 14.52
CA ASP A 44 -2.88 14.90 15.42
C ASP A 44 -3.27 14.32 16.80
N ASP A 45 -4.51 14.52 17.25
CA ASP A 45 -5.02 14.01 18.52
C ASP A 45 -5.56 12.56 18.43
N LEU A 46 -5.52 11.92 17.25
CA LEU A 46 -5.98 10.54 17.07
C LEU A 46 -4.88 9.54 17.46
N ASP A 47 -5.30 8.33 17.85
CA ASP A 47 -4.37 7.21 17.95
C ASP A 47 -3.78 6.93 16.56
N ILE A 48 -2.46 6.80 16.47
CA ILE A 48 -1.77 6.52 15.21
C ILE A 48 -2.23 5.21 14.56
N ARG A 49 -2.79 4.28 15.33
CA ARG A 49 -3.43 3.04 14.86
C ARG A 49 -4.94 3.17 14.63
N ASP A 50 -5.53 4.34 14.80
CA ASP A 50 -6.91 4.56 14.37
C ASP A 50 -7.04 4.23 12.87
N TYR A 51 -8.09 3.51 12.49
CA TYR A 51 -8.26 3.04 11.10
C TYR A 51 -8.33 4.17 10.07
N ARG A 52 -8.68 5.38 10.49
CA ARG A 52 -8.70 6.59 9.65
C ARG A 52 -7.30 7.08 9.31
N ILE A 53 -6.31 6.71 10.13
CA ILE A 53 -4.89 7.02 9.98
C ILE A 53 -4.15 5.82 9.40
N SER A 54 -4.36 4.65 9.98
CA SER A 54 -3.70 3.39 9.62
C SER A 54 -4.73 2.34 9.17
N PRO A 55 -5.12 2.31 7.91
CA PRO A 55 -6.16 1.40 7.39
C PRO A 55 -5.91 -0.08 7.65
N LEU A 56 -4.67 -0.49 7.87
CA LEU A 56 -4.31 -1.85 8.25
C LEU A 56 -5.08 -2.35 9.49
N PHE A 57 -5.43 -1.45 10.42
CA PHE A 57 -6.14 -1.79 11.65
C PHE A 57 -7.67 -1.67 11.54
N GLY A 58 -8.18 -1.23 10.39
CA GLY A 58 -9.62 -1.05 10.15
C GLY A 58 -10.38 -2.34 9.84
N ASN A 59 -11.73 -2.23 9.83
CA ASN A 59 -12.58 -3.27 9.29
C ASN A 59 -12.56 -3.21 7.76
N THR A 60 -12.35 -4.35 7.11
CA THR A 60 -12.21 -4.48 5.66
C THR A 60 -13.37 -5.22 4.99
N GLU A 61 -14.42 -5.64 5.72
CA GLU A 61 -15.52 -6.46 5.19
C GLU A 61 -16.30 -5.82 4.03
N LYS A 62 -16.27 -4.49 3.93
CA LYS A 62 -16.94 -3.73 2.86
C LYS A 62 -15.94 -3.02 1.95
N PHE A 63 -14.70 -3.46 1.95
CA PHE A 63 -13.70 -2.87 1.06
C PHE A 63 -14.03 -3.25 -0.40
N PRO A 64 -13.78 -2.37 -1.38
CA PRO A 64 -14.05 -2.68 -2.79
C PRO A 64 -13.08 -3.72 -3.35
N GLU A 65 -13.41 -4.28 -4.52
CA GLU A 65 -12.45 -5.04 -5.34
C GLU A 65 -11.17 -4.21 -5.52
N THR A 66 -10.00 -4.81 -5.26
CA THR A 66 -8.77 -4.03 -5.09
C THR A 66 -7.61 -4.57 -5.91
N LEU A 67 -6.95 -3.68 -6.65
CA LEU A 67 -5.66 -3.91 -7.29
C LEU A 67 -4.58 -3.13 -6.54
N MET A 68 -3.55 -3.82 -6.04
CA MET A 68 -2.44 -3.20 -5.32
C MET A 68 -1.09 -3.42 -6.02
N PHE A 69 -0.22 -2.43 -5.87
CA PHE A 69 1.17 -2.50 -6.34
C PHE A 69 2.13 -2.19 -5.19
N THR A 70 3.25 -2.91 -5.14
CA THR A 70 4.39 -2.62 -4.27
C THR A 70 5.69 -3.07 -4.93
N GLY A 71 6.80 -2.42 -4.65
CA GLY A 71 8.12 -2.82 -5.10
C GLY A 71 8.84 -3.70 -4.07
N THR A 72 9.86 -4.45 -4.50
CA THR A 72 10.72 -5.18 -3.55
C THR A 72 11.80 -4.29 -2.94
N ARG A 73 11.93 -3.04 -3.39
CA ARG A 73 12.88 -2.04 -2.89
C ARG A 73 12.13 -0.85 -2.26
N GLU A 74 11.09 -1.14 -1.48
CA GLU A 74 10.38 -0.12 -0.69
C GLU A 74 10.02 -0.64 0.69
N ILE A 75 10.07 0.26 1.67
CA ILE A 75 9.80 -0.06 3.07
C ILE A 75 8.33 -0.34 3.38
N PHE A 76 7.39 0.03 2.50
CA PHE A 76 5.97 -0.32 2.68
C PHE A 76 5.61 -1.74 2.22
N ASN A 77 6.53 -2.46 1.59
CA ASN A 77 6.27 -3.81 1.06
C ASN A 77 5.66 -4.78 2.09
N PRO A 78 6.20 -4.92 3.33
CA PRO A 78 5.62 -5.83 4.31
C PRO A 78 4.18 -5.45 4.69
N ASP A 79 3.91 -4.16 4.92
CA ASP A 79 2.58 -3.69 5.30
C ASP A 79 1.56 -3.85 4.17
N VAL A 80 1.96 -3.60 2.92
CA VAL A 80 1.11 -3.82 1.74
C VAL A 80 0.74 -5.30 1.58
N ARG A 81 1.70 -6.20 1.82
CA ARG A 81 1.43 -7.65 1.85
C ARG A 81 0.46 -8.04 2.96
N ALA A 82 0.68 -7.54 4.17
CA ALA A 82 -0.19 -7.78 5.32
C ALA A 82 -1.62 -7.28 5.05
N PHE A 83 -1.76 -6.11 4.46
CA PHE A 83 -3.05 -5.54 4.08
C PHE A 83 -3.76 -6.37 3.01
N ASN A 84 -3.03 -6.85 1.99
CA ASN A 84 -3.56 -7.76 0.98
C ASN A 84 -4.09 -9.07 1.60
N GLU A 85 -3.35 -9.68 2.51
CA GLU A 85 -3.81 -10.90 3.20
C GLU A 85 -5.03 -10.62 4.09
N LYS A 86 -5.10 -9.46 4.71
CA LYS A 86 -6.27 -9.03 5.48
C LYS A 86 -7.51 -8.87 4.59
N LEU A 87 -7.39 -8.24 3.43
CA LEU A 87 -8.49 -8.12 2.46
C LEU A 87 -8.99 -9.49 2.01
N LYS A 88 -8.09 -10.40 1.66
CA LYS A 88 -8.44 -11.78 1.29
C LYS A 88 -9.18 -12.51 2.42
N ALA A 89 -8.70 -12.38 3.66
CA ALA A 89 -9.34 -12.98 4.83
C ALA A 89 -10.76 -12.45 5.07
N SER A 90 -11.06 -11.23 4.64
CA SER A 90 -12.39 -10.61 4.65
C SER A 90 -13.26 -10.97 3.43
N GLY A 91 -12.77 -11.86 2.55
CA GLY A 91 -13.50 -12.28 1.34
C GLY A 91 -13.50 -11.26 0.20
N ILE A 92 -12.63 -10.26 0.26
CA ILE A 92 -12.50 -9.23 -0.79
C ILE A 92 -11.67 -9.79 -1.95
N ASP A 93 -12.16 -9.59 -3.17
CA ASP A 93 -11.37 -9.87 -4.37
C ASP A 93 -10.22 -8.85 -4.45
N THR A 94 -9.00 -9.35 -4.34
CA THR A 94 -7.80 -8.51 -4.34
C THR A 94 -6.66 -9.15 -5.11
N THR A 95 -6.00 -8.33 -5.91
CA THR A 95 -4.79 -8.69 -6.67
C THR A 95 -3.63 -7.81 -6.20
N LEU A 96 -2.53 -8.44 -5.78
CA LEU A 96 -1.29 -7.75 -5.44
C LEU A 96 -0.21 -8.04 -6.49
N ILE A 97 0.31 -6.98 -7.10
CA ILE A 97 1.44 -7.03 -8.04
C ILE A 97 2.70 -6.50 -7.38
N ILE A 98 3.72 -7.36 -7.32
CA ILE A 98 5.00 -7.04 -6.71
C ILE A 98 6.04 -6.83 -7.79
N GLY A 99 6.52 -5.59 -7.94
CA GLY A 99 7.57 -5.22 -8.87
C GLY A 99 8.95 -5.63 -8.36
N LYS A 100 9.56 -6.66 -8.96
CA LYS A 100 10.92 -7.09 -8.57
C LYS A 100 11.94 -6.01 -8.92
N GLY A 101 12.72 -5.57 -7.92
CA GLY A 101 13.71 -4.50 -8.07
C GLY A 101 13.11 -3.09 -8.15
N MET A 102 11.80 -2.97 -8.11
CA MET A 102 11.10 -1.68 -8.17
C MET A 102 11.02 -1.01 -6.81
N ASN A 103 11.02 0.30 -6.83
CA ASN A 103 10.90 1.17 -5.65
C ASN A 103 9.48 1.72 -5.50
N HIS A 104 9.29 2.62 -4.55
CA HIS A 104 8.00 3.22 -4.19
C HIS A 104 7.27 3.81 -5.41
N VAL A 105 5.97 3.51 -5.54
CA VAL A 105 5.05 3.95 -6.61
C VAL A 105 5.56 3.69 -8.05
N PHE A 106 6.26 2.59 -8.27
CA PHE A 106 6.85 2.28 -9.58
C PHE A 106 5.87 2.33 -10.77
N PRO A 107 4.54 2.10 -10.63
CA PRO A 107 3.62 2.18 -11.76
C PRO A 107 3.59 3.55 -12.45
N VAL A 108 3.96 4.65 -11.73
CA VAL A 108 3.94 6.00 -12.31
C VAL A 108 5.24 6.41 -13.00
N TYR A 109 6.27 5.55 -12.98
CA TYR A 109 7.54 5.87 -13.64
C TYR A 109 7.53 5.52 -15.13
N PRO A 110 8.27 6.28 -15.96
CA PRO A 110 8.38 6.04 -17.40
C PRO A 110 9.33 4.86 -17.70
N THR A 111 9.11 3.73 -17.06
CA THR A 111 9.83 2.46 -17.26
C THR A 111 8.95 1.46 -17.99
N LEU A 112 9.52 0.33 -18.42
CA LEU A 112 8.75 -0.76 -19.01
C LEU A 112 7.75 -1.32 -17.99
N GLU A 113 8.21 -1.54 -16.76
CA GLU A 113 7.41 -2.06 -15.65
C GLU A 113 6.26 -1.10 -15.29
N GLY A 114 6.53 0.21 -15.27
CA GLY A 114 5.50 1.23 -15.05
C GLY A 114 4.45 1.21 -16.14
N ARG A 115 4.86 1.12 -17.40
CA ARG A 115 3.92 1.02 -18.54
C ARG A 115 3.06 -0.23 -18.45
N MET A 116 3.65 -1.38 -18.13
CA MET A 116 2.90 -2.63 -17.95
C MET A 116 1.89 -2.52 -16.79
N ALA A 117 2.30 -1.90 -15.68
CA ALA A 117 1.42 -1.65 -14.55
C ALA A 117 0.25 -0.74 -14.93
N LEU A 118 0.48 0.35 -15.67
CA LEU A 118 -0.58 1.25 -16.14
C LEU A 118 -1.58 0.53 -17.07
N ASN A 119 -1.12 -0.35 -17.95
CA ASN A 119 -2.01 -1.16 -18.79
C ASN A 119 -2.87 -2.09 -17.93
N THR A 120 -2.27 -2.74 -16.91
CA THR A 120 -3.02 -3.59 -15.96
C THR A 120 -4.06 -2.78 -15.18
N ILE A 121 -3.73 -1.56 -14.76
CA ILE A 121 -4.68 -0.66 -14.09
C ILE A 121 -5.85 -0.30 -15.03
N ALA A 122 -5.55 0.05 -16.28
CA ALA A 122 -6.58 0.37 -17.27
C ALA A 122 -7.54 -0.82 -17.49
N ASP A 123 -6.98 -2.02 -17.68
CA ASP A 123 -7.77 -3.24 -17.83
C ASP A 123 -8.63 -3.55 -16.60
N PHE A 124 -8.09 -3.33 -15.41
CA PHE A 124 -8.81 -3.53 -14.15
C PHE A 124 -10.00 -2.57 -14.02
N ILE A 125 -9.82 -1.30 -14.36
CA ILE A 125 -10.88 -0.28 -14.22
C ILE A 125 -12.01 -0.50 -15.24
N ILE A 126 -11.67 -0.93 -16.46
CA ILE A 126 -12.64 -1.05 -17.58
C ILE A 126 -13.52 -2.32 -17.44
N LYS A 127 -13.02 -3.36 -16.80
CA LYS A 127 -13.78 -4.62 -16.59
C LYS A 127 -14.86 -4.45 -15.53
#